data_a699d91dc8bea21b6485843690e6e02f
#
_entry.id   a699d91dc8bea21b6485843690e6e02f
#
_cell.length_a   1.000
_cell.length_b   1.000
_cell.length_c   1.000
_cell.angle_alpha   90.00
_cell.angle_beta   90.00
_cell.angle_gamma   90.00
#
_symmetry.space_group_name_H-M   'P 1'
#
loop_
_entity.id
_entity.type
_entity.pdbx_description
1 polymer ?
#
loop_
_entity_poly.entity_id
_entity_poly.type
_entity_poly.pdbx_seq_one_letter_code
_entity_poly.pdbx_strand_id
1 'polypeptide(L)'
;MKTLTSRIKRRVLLLINNFKSDCAFSILYALLRVMDELCGRVHLNKLSNIAHEKKDKWILNYLERQLSDLIQKYKNIDDIGVFEENAPVWVCWWTGVEMAPDLVKQCIKSIRKQTGSHPVHVIDQNSYSVYIDIPDYMMHKVKNGQMGIAHLSDYIRVSLLEKYGGLWLDSTIFCASSLPESYFELPFFTCKSNPTSCGYLSQMRWTTFVLGGWRGNVFYRFIKEAFEEYWSQEQA
;
A
#
# COMPACT_ATOMS: atom_id res chain seq x y z
N MET A 1 -20.12 -6.25 28.01
CA MET A 1 -20.20 -7.35 27.01
C MET A 1 -21.10 -6.93 25.85
N LYS A 2 -20.54 -6.73 24.64
CA LYS A 2 -21.40 -6.51 23.45
C LYS A 2 -22.02 -7.86 23.12
N THR A 3 -23.35 -7.95 23.09
CA THR A 3 -24.09 -9.19 22.83
C THR A 3 -23.77 -9.75 21.43
N LEU A 4 -23.84 -11.07 21.24
CA LEU A 4 -23.62 -11.74 19.96
C LEU A 4 -24.46 -11.10 18.83
N THR A 5 -25.71 -10.74 19.16
CA THR A 5 -26.65 -10.02 18.25
C THR A 5 -26.10 -8.65 17.78
N SER A 6 -25.40 -7.90 18.61
CA SER A 6 -24.83 -6.61 18.21
C SER A 6 -23.64 -6.77 17.26
N ARG A 7 -22.87 -7.85 17.41
CA ARG A 7 -21.77 -8.18 16.49
C ARG A 7 -22.27 -8.63 15.12
N ILE A 8 -23.34 -9.43 15.11
CA ILE A 8 -23.99 -9.89 13.86
C ILE A 8 -24.61 -8.69 13.12
N LYS A 9 -25.38 -7.85 13.80
CA LYS A 9 -25.96 -6.63 13.20
C LYS A 9 -24.89 -5.71 12.60
N ARG A 10 -23.79 -5.48 13.31
CA ARG A 10 -22.68 -4.67 12.79
C ARG A 10 -22.05 -5.27 11.53
N ARG A 11 -21.87 -6.59 11.50
CA ARG A 11 -21.30 -7.29 10.33
C ARG A 11 -22.23 -7.24 9.11
N VAL A 12 -23.52 -7.44 9.32
CA VAL A 12 -24.53 -7.32 8.26
C VAL A 12 -24.58 -5.90 7.69
N LEU A 13 -24.57 -4.90 8.55
CA LEU A 13 -24.51 -3.49 8.13
C LEU A 13 -23.24 -3.18 7.31
N LEU A 14 -22.08 -3.69 7.73
CA LEU A 14 -20.83 -3.55 6.99
C LEU A 14 -20.91 -4.23 5.61
N LEU A 15 -21.47 -5.43 5.53
CA LEU A 15 -21.69 -6.11 4.26
C LEU A 15 -22.59 -5.31 3.31
N ILE A 16 -23.69 -4.77 3.83
CA ILE A 16 -24.64 -3.96 3.03
C ILE A 16 -23.97 -2.67 2.54
N ASN A 17 -23.25 -1.99 3.42
CA ASN A 17 -22.55 -0.75 3.05
C ASN A 17 -21.44 -1.02 2.02
N ASN A 18 -20.63 -2.05 2.25
CA ASN A 18 -19.62 -2.46 1.29
C ASN A 18 -20.23 -2.82 -0.06
N PHE A 19 -21.32 -3.62 -0.05
CA PHE A 19 -22.03 -3.99 -1.29
C PHE A 19 -22.55 -2.77 -2.06
N LYS A 20 -23.12 -1.77 -1.35
CA LYS A 20 -23.58 -0.53 -2.00
C LYS A 20 -22.43 0.26 -2.62
N SER A 21 -21.32 0.39 -1.90
CA SER A 21 -20.11 1.05 -2.41
C SER A 21 -19.56 0.29 -3.61
N ASP A 22 -19.43 -1.03 -3.52
CA ASP A 22 -18.93 -1.88 -4.59
C ASP A 22 -19.85 -1.84 -5.83
N CYS A 23 -21.19 -1.75 -5.64
CA CYS A 23 -22.14 -1.62 -6.75
C CYS A 23 -22.01 -0.29 -7.50
N ALA A 24 -21.63 0.78 -6.81
CA ALA A 24 -21.34 2.06 -7.46
C ALA A 24 -20.15 1.94 -8.41
N PHE A 25 -19.22 1.05 -8.09
CA PHE A 25 -18.06 0.74 -8.92
C PHE A 25 -18.36 -0.35 -9.98
N SER A 26 -18.88 -1.51 -9.55
CA SER A 26 -19.31 -2.61 -10.44
C SER A 26 -20.22 -3.60 -9.71
N ILE A 27 -21.40 -3.86 -10.30
CA ILE A 27 -22.34 -4.85 -9.77
C ILE A 27 -21.71 -6.25 -9.77
N LEU A 28 -20.99 -6.61 -10.84
CA LEU A 28 -20.32 -7.92 -10.94
C LEU A 28 -19.26 -8.09 -9.85
N TYR A 29 -18.43 -7.08 -9.63
CA TYR A 29 -17.44 -7.09 -8.57
C TYR A 29 -18.08 -7.22 -7.19
N ALA A 30 -19.14 -6.46 -6.91
CA ALA A 30 -19.89 -6.51 -5.66
C ALA A 30 -20.46 -7.93 -5.39
N LEU A 31 -21.04 -8.56 -6.40
CA LEU A 31 -21.56 -9.93 -6.28
C LEU A 31 -20.45 -10.96 -6.02
N LEU A 32 -19.33 -10.88 -6.73
CA LEU A 32 -18.19 -11.77 -6.53
C LEU A 32 -17.60 -11.63 -5.13
N ARG A 33 -17.48 -10.40 -4.62
CA ARG A 33 -16.98 -10.12 -3.28
C ARG A 33 -17.91 -10.69 -2.20
N VAL A 34 -19.21 -10.50 -2.31
CA VAL A 34 -20.18 -11.07 -1.37
C VAL A 34 -20.16 -12.59 -1.42
N MET A 35 -20.09 -13.19 -2.62
CA MET A 35 -20.00 -14.63 -2.76
C MET A 35 -18.74 -15.20 -2.12
N ASP A 36 -17.57 -14.59 -2.35
CA ASP A 36 -16.30 -14.97 -1.73
C ASP A 36 -16.40 -14.92 -0.20
N GLU A 37 -16.91 -13.81 0.35
CA GLU A 37 -17.02 -13.62 1.79
C GLU A 37 -18.03 -14.58 2.45
N LEU A 38 -19.20 -14.81 1.84
CA LEU A 38 -20.22 -15.71 2.38
C LEU A 38 -19.78 -17.17 2.27
N CYS A 39 -19.30 -17.61 1.11
CA CYS A 39 -18.84 -18.98 0.90
C CYS A 39 -17.64 -19.33 1.79
N GLY A 40 -16.70 -18.39 1.98
CA GLY A 40 -15.59 -18.59 2.91
C GLY A 40 -16.05 -18.77 4.36
N ARG A 41 -17.08 -18.04 4.80
CA ARG A 41 -17.62 -18.15 6.17
C ARG A 41 -18.34 -19.46 6.46
N VAL A 42 -19.00 -20.04 5.45
CA VAL A 42 -19.70 -21.33 5.58
C VAL A 42 -18.85 -22.51 5.13
N HIS A 43 -17.54 -22.29 4.98
CA HIS A 43 -16.55 -23.31 4.59
C HIS A 43 -16.82 -23.98 3.22
N LEU A 44 -17.52 -23.30 2.32
CA LEU A 44 -17.68 -23.72 0.92
C LEU A 44 -16.45 -23.30 0.10
N ASN A 45 -15.29 -23.85 0.47
CA ASN A 45 -13.97 -23.40 -0.01
C ASN A 45 -13.85 -23.42 -1.54
N LYS A 46 -14.44 -24.41 -2.24
CA LYS A 46 -14.40 -24.45 -3.70
C LYS A 46 -15.10 -23.25 -4.35
N LEU A 47 -16.28 -22.88 -3.84
CA LEU A 47 -17.03 -21.72 -4.35
C LEU A 47 -16.37 -20.39 -3.98
N SER A 48 -15.84 -20.29 -2.76
CA SER A 48 -15.04 -19.12 -2.33
C SER A 48 -13.83 -18.93 -3.23
N ASN A 49 -13.04 -19.98 -3.50
CA ASN A 49 -11.88 -19.89 -4.37
C ASN A 49 -12.24 -19.45 -5.80
N ILE A 50 -13.32 -20.00 -6.37
CA ILE A 50 -13.80 -19.60 -7.71
C ILE A 50 -14.21 -18.12 -7.72
N ALA A 51 -14.94 -17.66 -6.69
CA ALA A 51 -15.34 -16.27 -6.58
C ALA A 51 -14.12 -15.35 -6.42
N HIS A 52 -13.16 -15.77 -5.61
CA HIS A 52 -11.90 -15.06 -5.37
C HIS A 52 -11.08 -14.89 -6.66
N GLU A 53 -10.84 -15.98 -7.39
CA GLU A 53 -10.12 -15.95 -8.66
C GLU A 53 -10.80 -15.05 -9.71
N LYS A 54 -12.14 -15.14 -9.81
CA LYS A 54 -12.90 -14.29 -10.74
C LYS A 54 -12.85 -12.81 -10.34
N LYS A 55 -12.92 -12.52 -9.04
CA LYS A 55 -12.79 -11.17 -8.49
C LYS A 55 -11.39 -10.59 -8.80
N ASP A 56 -10.35 -11.35 -8.55
CA ASP A 56 -8.97 -10.95 -8.82
C ASP A 56 -8.73 -10.70 -10.32
N LYS A 57 -9.21 -11.60 -11.17
CA LYS A 57 -9.16 -11.42 -12.62
C LYS A 57 -9.92 -10.17 -13.07
N TRP A 58 -11.07 -9.88 -12.45
CA TRP A 58 -11.83 -8.68 -12.74
C TRP A 58 -11.03 -7.41 -12.39
N ILE A 59 -10.39 -7.37 -11.19
CA ILE A 59 -9.55 -6.24 -10.76
C ILE A 59 -8.38 -6.05 -11.73
N LEU A 60 -7.67 -7.12 -12.09
CA LEU A 60 -6.56 -7.04 -13.04
C LEU A 60 -7.00 -6.47 -14.39
N ASN A 61 -8.07 -7.01 -14.97
CA ASN A 61 -8.59 -6.52 -16.24
C ASN A 61 -9.08 -5.06 -16.19
N TYR A 62 -9.60 -4.65 -15.03
CA TYR A 62 -9.99 -3.26 -14.80
C TYR A 62 -8.76 -2.34 -14.79
N LEU A 63 -7.75 -2.68 -13.99
CA LEU A 63 -6.52 -1.89 -13.90
C LEU A 63 -5.75 -1.86 -15.23
N GLU A 64 -5.65 -2.97 -15.95
CA GLU A 64 -5.02 -3.02 -17.27
C GLU A 64 -5.69 -2.08 -18.27
N ARG A 65 -7.03 -1.97 -18.22
CA ARG A 65 -7.76 -1.05 -19.09
C ARG A 65 -7.59 0.41 -18.67
N GLN A 66 -7.68 0.69 -17.38
CA GLN A 66 -7.56 2.05 -16.86
C GLN A 66 -6.15 2.61 -17.06
N LEU A 67 -5.14 1.77 -16.92
CA LEU A 67 -3.73 2.14 -16.99
C LEU A 67 -3.07 1.73 -18.32
N SER A 68 -3.85 1.43 -19.37
CA SER A 68 -3.34 0.90 -20.64
C SER A 68 -2.24 1.76 -21.24
N ASP A 69 -2.46 3.07 -21.30
CA ASP A 69 -1.52 4.03 -21.90
C ASP A 69 -0.26 4.16 -21.05
N LEU A 70 -0.43 4.16 -19.73
CA LEU A 70 0.68 4.18 -18.80
C LEU A 70 1.52 2.89 -18.90
N ILE A 71 0.88 1.73 -18.97
CA ILE A 71 1.57 0.44 -19.17
C ILE A 71 2.36 0.47 -20.47
N GLN A 72 1.80 0.98 -21.58
CA GLN A 72 2.52 1.08 -22.85
C GLN A 72 3.70 2.06 -22.75
N LYS A 73 3.53 3.21 -22.08
CA LYS A 73 4.61 4.18 -21.83
C LYS A 73 5.81 3.54 -21.15
N TYR A 74 5.58 2.66 -20.17
CA TYR A 74 6.64 2.07 -19.35
C TYR A 74 7.14 0.69 -19.83
N LYS A 75 6.45 0.05 -20.77
CA LYS A 75 6.71 -1.34 -21.18
C LYS A 75 8.16 -1.66 -21.60
N ASN A 76 8.83 -0.67 -22.18
CA ASN A 76 10.20 -0.85 -22.72
C ASN A 76 11.22 0.06 -22.01
N ILE A 77 10.88 0.61 -20.85
CA ILE A 77 11.81 1.41 -20.06
C ILE A 77 12.50 0.48 -19.06
N ASP A 78 13.80 0.32 -19.21
CA ASP A 78 14.65 -0.49 -18.33
C ASP A 78 15.59 0.44 -17.53
N ASP A 79 14.99 1.27 -16.68
CA ASP A 79 15.70 2.21 -15.82
C ASP A 79 15.63 1.74 -14.36
N ILE A 80 16.72 1.17 -13.88
CA ILE A 80 16.84 0.65 -12.51
C ILE A 80 17.15 1.74 -11.48
N GLY A 81 17.39 2.98 -11.93
CA GLY A 81 17.71 4.11 -11.09
C GLY A 81 19.20 4.28 -10.80
N VAL A 82 19.50 5.19 -9.87
CA VAL A 82 20.85 5.57 -9.46
C VAL A 82 21.10 5.17 -8.02
N PHE A 83 22.18 4.45 -7.78
CA PHE A 83 22.62 4.08 -6.43
C PHE A 83 23.09 5.32 -5.65
N GLU A 84 22.71 5.40 -4.37
CA GLU A 84 23.13 6.42 -3.42
C GLU A 84 23.66 5.73 -2.15
N GLU A 85 24.95 5.94 -1.82
CA GLU A 85 25.63 5.27 -0.70
C GLU A 85 24.95 5.53 0.66
N ASN A 86 24.48 6.76 0.90
CA ASN A 86 23.80 7.14 2.14
C ASN A 86 22.30 7.33 1.93
N ALA A 87 21.68 6.45 1.14
CA ALA A 87 20.25 6.52 0.85
C ALA A 87 19.42 6.49 2.15
N PRO A 88 18.35 7.29 2.26
CA PRO A 88 17.60 7.45 3.50
C PRO A 88 16.71 6.27 3.83
N VAL A 89 16.36 6.16 5.11
CA VAL A 89 15.25 5.31 5.59
C VAL A 89 14.03 6.18 5.86
N TRP A 90 12.92 5.81 5.26
CA TRP A 90 11.65 6.51 5.32
C TRP A 90 10.66 5.77 6.23
N VAL A 91 10.02 6.51 7.12
CA VAL A 91 8.93 6.03 7.97
C VAL A 91 7.81 7.07 7.91
N CYS A 92 6.56 6.66 7.96
CA CYS A 92 5.44 7.60 8.04
C CYS A 92 4.54 7.30 9.23
N TRP A 93 4.22 8.36 9.99
CA TRP A 93 3.15 8.36 10.96
C TRP A 93 2.37 9.66 10.86
N TRP A 94 1.24 9.62 10.17
CA TRP A 94 0.56 10.81 9.66
C TRP A 94 0.23 11.88 10.72
N THR A 95 -0.14 11.47 11.94
CA THR A 95 -0.49 12.41 13.03
C THR A 95 0.72 12.90 13.83
N GLY A 96 1.94 12.56 13.43
CA GLY A 96 3.17 12.88 14.15
C GLY A 96 3.53 11.88 15.26
N VAL A 97 4.83 11.70 15.47
CA VAL A 97 5.38 10.69 16.41
C VAL A 97 4.88 10.92 17.84
N GLU A 98 4.71 12.18 18.25
CA GLU A 98 4.26 12.51 19.60
C GLU A 98 2.88 11.92 19.92
N MET A 99 2.01 11.90 18.91
CA MET A 99 0.66 11.33 19.02
C MET A 99 0.60 9.83 18.78
N ALA A 100 1.73 9.20 18.45
CA ALA A 100 1.78 7.77 18.14
C ALA A 100 1.62 6.93 19.42
N PRO A 101 1.00 5.74 19.32
CA PRO A 101 1.02 4.74 20.39
C PRO A 101 2.45 4.36 20.79
N ASP A 102 2.65 3.96 22.04
CA ASP A 102 3.97 3.60 22.57
C ASP A 102 4.67 2.50 21.75
N LEU A 103 3.90 1.53 21.25
CA LEU A 103 4.43 0.49 20.37
C LEU A 103 5.07 1.09 19.11
N VAL A 104 4.40 2.02 18.46
CA VAL A 104 4.91 2.71 17.26
C VAL A 104 6.16 3.53 17.58
N LYS A 105 6.16 4.26 18.71
CA LYS A 105 7.34 4.99 19.20
C LYS A 105 8.54 4.06 19.40
N GLN A 106 8.33 2.87 19.98
CA GLN A 106 9.39 1.87 20.16
C GLN A 106 9.88 1.31 18.82
N CYS A 107 8.99 1.05 17.87
CA CYS A 107 9.35 0.61 16.52
C CYS A 107 10.24 1.67 15.83
N ILE A 108 9.82 2.93 15.80
CA ILE A 108 10.60 4.04 15.21
C ILE A 108 11.97 4.20 15.92
N LYS A 109 12.00 4.07 17.26
CA LYS A 109 13.25 4.09 18.00
C LYS A 109 14.19 2.94 17.62
N SER A 110 13.63 1.73 17.41
CA SER A 110 14.41 0.57 16.97
C SER A 110 14.97 0.78 15.56
N ILE A 111 14.18 1.33 14.63
CA ILE A 111 14.63 1.68 13.28
C ILE A 111 15.84 2.64 13.37
N ARG A 112 15.70 3.78 14.06
CA ARG A 112 16.78 4.75 14.22
C ARG A 112 18.06 4.17 14.81
N LYS A 113 17.96 3.16 15.67
CA LYS A 113 19.10 2.50 16.30
C LYS A 113 19.82 1.54 15.34
N GLN A 114 19.09 0.96 14.36
CA GLN A 114 19.58 -0.18 13.58
C GLN A 114 19.90 0.15 12.12
N THR A 115 19.78 1.44 11.71
CA THR A 115 20.00 1.88 10.31
C THR A 115 21.45 2.27 9.99
N GLY A 116 22.38 2.13 10.95
CA GLY A 116 23.78 2.48 10.72
C GLY A 116 23.97 3.97 10.38
N SER A 117 24.61 4.25 9.26
CA SER A 117 24.87 5.62 8.76
C SER A 117 23.68 6.22 7.98
N HIS A 118 22.67 5.44 7.64
CA HIS A 118 21.54 5.91 6.85
C HIS A 118 20.64 6.86 7.65
N PRO A 119 20.35 8.08 7.13
CA PRO A 119 19.49 9.02 7.82
C PRO A 119 18.04 8.52 7.88
N VAL A 120 17.40 8.63 9.04
CA VAL A 120 16.00 8.21 9.24
C VAL A 120 15.09 9.43 9.25
N HIS A 121 14.23 9.52 8.26
CA HIS A 121 13.19 10.56 8.15
C HIS A 121 11.84 10.00 8.53
N VAL A 122 11.19 10.61 9.52
CA VAL A 122 9.82 10.28 9.91
C VAL A 122 8.89 11.34 9.37
N ILE A 123 8.06 10.95 8.43
CA ILE A 123 7.14 11.82 7.69
C ILE A 123 5.80 11.88 8.40
N ASP A 124 5.24 13.08 8.47
CA ASP A 124 3.91 13.35 9.00
C ASP A 124 3.18 14.42 8.15
N GLN A 125 1.96 14.77 8.55
CA GLN A 125 1.13 15.76 7.86
C GLN A 125 1.73 17.18 7.81
N ASN A 126 2.72 17.49 8.64
CA ASN A 126 3.36 18.81 8.70
C ASN A 126 4.70 18.84 7.97
N SER A 127 5.31 17.67 7.73
CA SER A 127 6.67 17.56 7.20
C SER A 127 6.75 16.99 5.78
N TYR A 128 5.70 16.30 5.27
CA TYR A 128 5.75 15.67 3.94
C TYR A 128 6.11 16.64 2.81
N SER A 129 5.63 17.88 2.89
CA SER A 129 5.82 18.90 1.83
C SER A 129 7.26 19.38 1.68
N VAL A 130 8.14 19.10 2.66
CA VAL A 130 9.57 19.33 2.55
C VAL A 130 10.22 18.38 1.53
N TYR A 131 9.64 17.20 1.35
CA TYR A 131 10.23 16.12 0.57
C TYR A 131 9.52 15.90 -0.77
N ILE A 132 8.19 15.89 -0.75
CA ILE A 132 7.35 15.57 -1.92
C ILE A 132 6.17 16.52 -2.02
N ASP A 133 5.67 16.67 -3.25
CA ASP A 133 4.39 17.31 -3.52
C ASP A 133 3.31 16.23 -3.65
N ILE A 134 2.19 16.44 -2.97
CA ILE A 134 0.99 15.60 -3.12
C ILE A 134 -0.02 16.40 -3.92
N PRO A 135 -0.58 15.87 -5.03
CA PRO A 135 -1.58 16.58 -5.82
C PRO A 135 -2.77 17.05 -4.98
N ASP A 136 -3.21 18.28 -5.20
CA ASP A 136 -4.29 18.92 -4.43
C ASP A 136 -5.58 18.09 -4.42
N TYR A 137 -5.91 17.44 -5.55
CA TYR A 137 -7.09 16.58 -5.64
C TYR A 137 -6.99 15.36 -4.71
N MET A 138 -5.81 14.78 -4.49
CA MET A 138 -5.62 13.69 -3.52
C MET A 138 -5.82 14.19 -2.10
N MET A 139 -5.23 15.33 -1.74
CA MET A 139 -5.42 15.93 -0.41
C MET A 139 -6.88 16.30 -0.15
N HIS A 140 -7.60 16.76 -1.19
CA HIS A 140 -9.03 17.02 -1.11
C HIS A 140 -9.82 15.72 -0.85
N LYS A 141 -9.51 14.63 -1.56
CA LYS A 141 -10.14 13.31 -1.34
C LYS A 141 -9.86 12.75 0.06
N VAL A 142 -8.64 12.96 0.59
CA VAL A 142 -8.31 12.60 1.98
C VAL A 142 -9.18 13.37 2.97
N LYS A 143 -9.29 14.69 2.81
CA LYS A 143 -10.11 15.55 3.69
C LYS A 143 -11.59 15.18 3.67
N ASN A 144 -12.09 14.73 2.52
CA ASN A 144 -13.49 14.31 2.34
C ASN A 144 -13.74 12.84 2.70
N GLY A 145 -12.72 12.10 3.14
CA GLY A 145 -12.83 10.68 3.50
C GLY A 145 -12.98 9.73 2.32
N GLN A 146 -12.79 10.21 1.08
CA GLN A 146 -12.82 9.41 -0.14
C GLN A 146 -11.51 8.60 -0.31
N MET A 147 -10.38 9.16 0.14
CA MET A 147 -9.09 8.49 0.18
C MET A 147 -8.65 8.28 1.63
N GLY A 148 -8.41 7.03 2.01
CA GLY A 148 -7.91 6.72 3.35
C GLY A 148 -6.44 7.07 3.52
N ILE A 149 -6.02 7.37 4.78
CA ILE A 149 -4.62 7.66 5.12
C ILE A 149 -3.66 6.51 4.72
N ALA A 150 -4.13 5.26 4.73
CA ALA A 150 -3.32 4.14 4.27
C ALA A 150 -2.96 4.26 2.78
N HIS A 151 -3.93 4.59 1.92
CA HIS A 151 -3.68 4.82 0.49
C HIS A 151 -2.80 6.06 0.24
N LEU A 152 -2.99 7.12 1.03
CA LEU A 152 -2.10 8.28 0.99
C LEU A 152 -0.67 7.89 1.37
N SER A 153 -0.50 7.06 2.40
CA SER A 153 0.82 6.55 2.81
C SER A 153 1.47 5.70 1.71
N ASP A 154 0.69 4.94 0.94
CA ASP A 154 1.20 4.19 -0.22
C ASP A 154 1.72 5.14 -1.32
N TYR A 155 1.01 6.24 -1.59
CA TYR A 155 1.46 7.27 -2.53
C TYR A 155 2.73 7.99 -2.03
N ILE A 156 2.78 8.38 -0.75
CA ILE A 156 3.95 9.01 -0.12
C ILE A 156 5.18 8.09 -0.25
N ARG A 157 5.00 6.82 0.06
CA ARG A 157 6.04 5.79 -0.01
C ARG A 157 6.69 5.73 -1.39
N VAL A 158 5.88 5.55 -2.43
CA VAL A 158 6.42 5.43 -3.79
C VAL A 158 7.00 6.74 -4.31
N SER A 159 6.45 7.88 -3.90
CA SER A 159 6.97 9.20 -4.26
C SER A 159 8.33 9.49 -3.64
N LEU A 160 8.53 9.10 -2.37
CA LEU A 160 9.82 9.24 -1.68
C LEU A 160 10.88 8.32 -2.29
N LEU A 161 10.52 7.05 -2.56
CA LEU A 161 11.43 6.08 -3.15
C LEU A 161 11.78 6.44 -4.61
N GLU A 162 10.83 6.98 -5.38
CA GLU A 162 11.11 7.50 -6.73
C GLU A 162 12.11 8.66 -6.67
N LYS A 163 11.87 9.64 -5.80
CA LYS A 163 12.63 10.90 -5.79
C LYS A 163 14.01 10.77 -5.13
N TYR A 164 14.11 9.96 -4.10
CA TYR A 164 15.31 9.87 -3.25
C TYR A 164 15.91 8.46 -3.14
N GLY A 165 15.17 7.43 -3.51
CA GLY A 165 15.56 6.05 -3.23
C GLY A 165 15.53 5.73 -1.74
N GLY A 166 16.31 4.71 -1.36
CA GLY A 166 16.47 4.27 0.02
C GLY A 166 15.50 3.17 0.43
N LEU A 167 15.16 3.12 1.70
CA LEU A 167 14.36 2.05 2.28
C LEU A 167 13.15 2.61 3.01
N TRP A 168 11.95 2.20 2.61
CA TRP A 168 10.73 2.44 3.37
C TRP A 168 10.49 1.31 4.37
N LEU A 169 10.21 1.69 5.61
CA LEU A 169 9.76 0.79 6.67
C LEU A 169 8.45 1.33 7.27
N ASP A 170 7.42 0.51 7.30
CA ASP A 170 6.21 0.90 8.01
C ASP A 170 6.52 1.15 9.48
N SER A 171 5.86 2.14 10.07
CA SER A 171 6.07 2.59 11.45
C SER A 171 5.81 1.51 12.52
N THR A 172 5.28 0.37 12.13
CA THR A 172 5.04 -0.79 13.00
C THR A 172 6.13 -1.88 12.87
N ILE A 173 7.15 -1.63 12.04
CA ILE A 173 8.30 -2.54 11.91
C ILE A 173 9.24 -2.33 13.11
N PHE A 174 9.58 -3.43 13.79
CA PHE A 174 10.58 -3.46 14.85
C PHE A 174 11.87 -4.08 14.33
N CYS A 175 12.94 -3.30 14.29
CA CYS A 175 14.27 -3.79 13.91
C CYS A 175 14.99 -4.38 15.14
N ALA A 176 15.09 -5.71 15.18
CA ALA A 176 15.74 -6.42 16.28
C ALA A 176 17.28 -6.43 16.18
N SER A 177 17.82 -6.22 14.98
CA SER A 177 19.26 -6.16 14.68
C SER A 177 19.53 -5.09 13.62
N SER A 178 20.81 -4.80 13.38
CA SER A 178 21.22 -3.87 12.34
C SER A 178 20.69 -4.28 10.97
N LEU A 179 20.22 -3.31 10.21
CA LEU A 179 19.78 -3.53 8.83
C LEU A 179 20.98 -3.85 7.97
N PRO A 180 20.93 -4.91 7.15
CA PRO A 180 22.02 -5.22 6.22
C PRO A 180 22.19 -4.14 5.16
N GLU A 181 23.42 -3.71 4.88
CA GLU A 181 23.76 -2.78 3.80
C GLU A 181 23.24 -3.27 2.44
N SER A 182 23.24 -4.59 2.22
CA SER A 182 22.71 -5.21 1.00
C SER A 182 21.26 -4.86 0.67
N TYR A 183 20.46 -4.36 1.63
CA TYR A 183 19.10 -3.89 1.35
C TYR A 183 19.10 -2.58 0.56
N PHE A 184 20.14 -1.76 0.72
CA PHE A 184 20.32 -0.48 0.02
C PHE A 184 21.05 -0.65 -1.31
N GLU A 185 21.84 -1.70 -1.46
CA GLU A 185 22.63 -2.01 -2.68
C GLU A 185 21.78 -2.56 -3.82
N LEU A 186 20.51 -2.89 -3.57
CA LEU A 186 19.64 -3.45 -4.59
C LEU A 186 18.82 -2.35 -5.28
N PRO A 187 18.69 -2.41 -6.63
CA PRO A 187 17.83 -1.46 -7.34
C PRO A 187 16.36 -1.58 -6.97
N PHE A 188 15.96 -2.75 -6.45
CA PHE A 188 14.65 -3.02 -5.89
C PHE A 188 14.75 -4.04 -4.75
N PHE A 189 14.18 -3.73 -3.60
CA PHE A 189 14.14 -4.60 -2.44
C PHE A 189 12.74 -4.68 -1.85
N THR A 190 12.29 -5.87 -1.48
CA THR A 190 11.06 -6.11 -0.74
C THR A 190 11.07 -7.47 -0.05
N CYS A 191 10.19 -7.65 0.93
CA CYS A 191 9.96 -8.93 1.54
C CYS A 191 8.98 -9.76 0.72
N LYS A 192 9.25 -11.07 0.63
CA LYS A 192 8.33 -12.07 0.10
C LYS A 192 7.77 -12.92 1.23
N SER A 193 6.57 -13.43 1.06
CA SER A 193 5.99 -14.43 1.94
C SER A 193 5.59 -15.67 1.14
N ASN A 194 5.30 -16.77 1.86
CA ASN A 194 4.89 -18.01 1.21
C ASN A 194 3.48 -17.83 0.61
N PRO A 195 3.25 -18.12 -0.69
CA PRO A 195 1.98 -17.93 -1.37
C PRO A 195 0.89 -18.94 -0.95
N THR A 196 1.19 -19.93 -0.13
CA THR A 196 0.31 -21.08 0.15
C THR A 196 -1.00 -20.76 0.89
N SER A 197 -1.26 -19.50 1.29
CA SER A 197 -2.50 -19.14 2.00
C SER A 197 -3.04 -17.76 1.64
N CYS A 198 -2.77 -17.29 0.45
CA CYS A 198 -2.82 -15.86 0.18
C CYS A 198 -4.04 -15.46 -0.62
N GLY A 199 -4.95 -14.74 0.04
CA GLY A 199 -6.04 -14.01 -0.59
C GLY A 199 -5.65 -12.64 -1.17
N TYR A 200 -4.36 -12.37 -1.42
CA TYR A 200 -3.89 -11.11 -1.97
C TYR A 200 -3.58 -11.22 -3.47
N LEU A 201 -3.95 -10.20 -4.24
CA LEU A 201 -3.71 -10.11 -5.68
C LEU A 201 -2.22 -10.24 -6.03
N SER A 202 -1.34 -9.72 -5.18
CA SER A 202 0.12 -9.83 -5.32
C SER A 202 0.65 -11.25 -5.16
N GLN A 203 -0.16 -12.20 -4.65
CA GLN A 203 0.26 -13.55 -4.27
C GLN A 203 1.50 -13.53 -3.36
N MET A 204 1.62 -12.52 -2.52
CA MET A 204 2.76 -12.28 -1.60
C MET A 204 4.14 -12.25 -2.29
N ARG A 205 4.18 -11.98 -3.60
CA ARG A 205 5.44 -11.83 -4.34
C ARG A 205 6.25 -10.62 -3.89
N TRP A 206 5.56 -9.64 -3.32
CA TRP A 206 6.12 -8.42 -2.75
C TRP A 206 5.18 -7.85 -1.69
N THR A 207 5.71 -7.03 -0.80
CA THR A 207 4.96 -6.39 0.27
C THR A 207 5.21 -4.88 0.25
N THR A 208 4.27 -4.09 0.76
CA THR A 208 4.42 -2.63 0.81
C THR A 208 5.04 -2.14 2.11
N PHE A 209 4.96 -2.92 3.18
CA PHE A 209 5.46 -2.51 4.50
C PHE A 209 6.99 -2.44 4.60
N VAL A 210 7.71 -3.10 3.68
CA VAL A 210 9.15 -2.97 3.46
C VAL A 210 9.41 -2.88 1.97
N LEU A 211 9.85 -1.72 1.51
CA LEU A 211 10.21 -1.46 0.12
C LEU A 211 11.51 -0.67 0.07
N GLY A 212 12.41 -1.04 -0.82
CA GLY A 212 13.64 -0.32 -1.04
C GLY A 212 14.03 -0.27 -2.49
N GLY A 213 14.89 0.67 -2.85
CA GLY A 213 15.42 0.77 -4.21
C GLY A 213 16.19 2.03 -4.47
N TRP A 214 16.77 2.09 -5.65
CA TRP A 214 17.57 3.21 -6.09
C TRP A 214 16.70 4.38 -6.54
N ARG A 215 17.22 5.59 -6.39
CA ARG A 215 16.58 6.83 -6.80
C ARG A 215 16.26 6.83 -8.30
N GLY A 216 15.04 7.22 -8.68
CA GLY A 216 14.61 7.28 -10.09
C GLY A 216 14.24 5.93 -10.70
N ASN A 217 14.19 4.85 -9.92
CA ASN A 217 13.80 3.54 -10.41
C ASN A 217 12.43 3.59 -11.10
N VAL A 218 12.37 3.02 -12.31
CA VAL A 218 11.19 3.03 -13.17
C VAL A 218 9.96 2.40 -12.52
N PHE A 219 10.14 1.40 -11.66
CA PHE A 219 9.02 0.79 -10.94
C PHE A 219 8.29 1.79 -10.04
N TYR A 220 9.03 2.58 -9.24
CA TYR A 220 8.42 3.58 -8.36
C TYR A 220 7.79 4.73 -9.15
N ARG A 221 8.41 5.15 -10.25
CA ARG A 221 7.86 6.15 -11.17
C ARG A 221 6.54 5.67 -11.77
N PHE A 222 6.50 4.45 -12.27
CA PHE A 222 5.27 3.84 -12.80
C PHE A 222 4.16 3.78 -11.75
N ILE A 223 4.45 3.27 -10.55
CA ILE A 223 3.43 3.15 -9.49
C ILE A 223 2.92 4.52 -9.05
N LYS A 224 3.81 5.52 -8.92
CA LYS A 224 3.42 6.90 -8.58
C LYS A 224 2.45 7.48 -9.62
N GLU A 225 2.81 7.41 -10.90
CA GLU A 225 1.94 7.89 -11.99
C GLU A 225 0.62 7.09 -12.05
N ALA A 226 0.64 5.78 -11.78
CA ALA A 226 -0.57 4.96 -11.71
C ALA A 226 -1.51 5.40 -10.56
N PHE A 227 -0.97 5.76 -9.39
CA PHE A 227 -1.75 6.38 -8.32
C PHE A 227 -2.35 7.71 -8.74
N GLU A 228 -1.57 8.57 -9.39
CA GLU A 228 -2.01 9.89 -9.85
C GLU A 228 -3.13 9.74 -10.87
N GLU A 229 -3.00 8.87 -11.86
CA GLU A 229 -4.01 8.61 -12.87
C GLU A 229 -5.29 8.03 -12.25
N TYR A 230 -5.15 6.97 -11.44
CA TYR A 230 -6.29 6.34 -10.77
C TYR A 230 -7.08 7.34 -9.92
N TRP A 231 -6.43 8.03 -9.02
CA TRP A 231 -7.10 8.95 -8.10
C TRP A 231 -7.58 10.25 -8.74
N SER A 232 -7.07 10.63 -9.92
CA SER A 232 -7.61 11.76 -10.68
C SER A 232 -8.98 11.48 -11.27
N GLN A 233 -9.26 10.23 -11.64
CA GLN A 233 -10.47 9.81 -12.34
C GLN A 233 -11.56 9.28 -11.40
N GLU A 234 -11.18 8.53 -10.36
CA GLU A 234 -12.13 7.81 -9.51
C GLU A 234 -12.81 8.71 -8.48
N GLN A 235 -14.13 8.52 -8.37
CA GLN A 235 -14.97 9.18 -7.36
C GLN A 235 -15.26 8.26 -6.16
N ALA A 236 -14.32 7.38 -5.82
CA ALA A 236 -14.53 6.36 -4.78
C ALA A 236 -15.10 6.90 -3.48
#